data_97e87eda1b4c962a5d0a932fde7d52af
#
_entry.id   97e87eda1b4c962a5d0a932fde7d52af
#
_cell.length_a   1.000
_cell.length_b   1.000
_cell.length_c   1.000
_cell.angle_alpha   90.00
_cell.angle_beta   90.00
_cell.angle_gamma   90.00
#
_symmetry.space_group_name_H-M   'P 1'
#
loop_
_entity.id
_entity.type
_entity.pdbx_description
1 polymer ?
#
loop_
_entity_poly.entity_id
_entity_poly.type
_entity_poly.pdbx_seq_one_letter_code
_entity_poly.pdbx_strand_id
1 'polypeptide(L)'
;FSSMRDYLDFEKPIRELEEKIEKLASAESPKSGTQDEIRKLRTKLAQVEHQLYTTLTPWQRTQLARHPQRPTTLDYINELSREFLELHGDRSFGDDRAIVGGFARFNDRSVMIIGHQKGKTLKERMQRNFGMPNPEGYRKALRLMRLAEKFGRPIITLIDTPGAYPGIGAEERGQAEAIARNLFVMSRLSVPIISVVIGEGGSGGALALGVSDRILMLEHSVYSVISPEGCAAILYDDPSKVPDAAASLKMTAQDLVGLGIVDEVIPEPLGGAHRDPRAMCDRVAKTLANQLYALVELPTDQLIAQRDQKFRKIGVVGGLVPVGA
;
A
#
# COMPACT_ATOMS: atom_id res chain seq x y z
N PHE A 1 -19.61 -21.17 7.61
CA PHE A 1 -18.43 -20.89 8.45
C PHE A 1 -18.18 -19.40 8.40
N SER A 2 -18.62 -18.63 9.43
CA SER A 2 -18.20 -17.26 9.65
C SER A 2 -16.69 -17.31 9.89
N SER A 3 -15.88 -16.81 8.96
CA SER A 3 -14.44 -16.63 9.24
C SER A 3 -14.37 -15.66 10.42
N MET A 4 -13.74 -16.08 11.51
CA MET A 4 -13.54 -15.22 12.68
C MET A 4 -12.87 -13.95 12.18
N ARG A 5 -13.56 -12.80 12.30
CA ARG A 5 -13.01 -11.50 11.93
C ARG A 5 -11.90 -11.14 12.91
N ASP A 6 -10.74 -10.77 12.41
CA ASP A 6 -9.68 -10.21 13.23
C ASP A 6 -10.02 -8.75 13.50
N TYR A 7 -10.18 -8.39 14.78
CA TYR A 7 -10.45 -7.03 15.22
C TYR A 7 -9.19 -6.41 15.81
N LEU A 8 -8.95 -5.16 15.48
CA LEU A 8 -7.94 -4.35 16.14
C LEU A 8 -8.46 -3.89 17.52
N ASP A 9 -7.55 -3.55 18.45
CA ASP A 9 -7.93 -3.17 19.81
C ASP A 9 -8.95 -2.04 19.87
N PHE A 10 -8.82 -1.05 19.00
CA PHE A 10 -9.74 0.09 18.94
C PHE A 10 -11.11 -0.27 18.34
N GLU A 11 -11.26 -1.43 17.69
CA GLU A 11 -12.51 -1.94 17.13
C GLU A 11 -13.35 -2.73 18.15
N LYS A 12 -12.89 -2.84 19.40
CA LYS A 12 -13.61 -3.54 20.47
C LYS A 12 -15.10 -3.17 20.60
N PRO A 13 -15.51 -1.88 20.50
CA PRO A 13 -16.93 -1.52 20.57
C PRO A 13 -17.77 -2.11 19.42
N ILE A 14 -17.17 -2.23 18.23
CA ILE A 14 -17.81 -2.84 17.05
C ILE A 14 -17.97 -4.34 17.29
N ARG A 15 -16.90 -5.03 17.71
CA ARG A 15 -16.91 -6.45 18.02
C ARG A 15 -17.99 -6.81 19.04
N GLU A 16 -18.08 -6.06 20.15
CA GLU A 16 -19.08 -6.30 21.20
C GLU A 16 -20.52 -6.17 20.70
N LEU A 17 -20.79 -5.25 19.77
CA LEU A 17 -22.10 -5.10 19.15
C LEU A 17 -22.40 -6.23 18.16
N GLU A 18 -21.45 -6.61 17.33
CA GLU A 18 -21.60 -7.73 16.37
C GLU A 18 -21.84 -9.06 17.12
N GLU A 19 -21.07 -9.34 18.18
CA GLU A 19 -21.27 -10.54 19.03
C GLU A 19 -22.66 -10.57 19.67
N LYS A 20 -23.19 -9.42 20.13
CA LYS A 20 -24.56 -9.33 20.68
C LYS A 20 -25.61 -9.59 19.60
N ILE A 21 -25.44 -9.03 18.41
CA ILE A 21 -26.38 -9.26 17.29
C ILE A 21 -26.37 -10.74 16.91
N GLU A 22 -25.20 -11.36 16.82
CA GLU A 22 -25.06 -12.77 16.46
C GLU A 22 -25.72 -13.69 17.51
N LYS A 23 -25.50 -13.44 18.80
CA LYS A 23 -26.14 -14.18 19.91
C LYS A 23 -27.67 -14.07 19.85
N LEU A 24 -28.21 -12.90 19.56
CA LEU A 24 -29.66 -12.72 19.44
C LEU A 24 -30.22 -13.37 18.17
N ALA A 25 -29.48 -13.35 17.08
CA ALA A 25 -29.88 -13.94 15.79
C ALA A 25 -29.80 -15.47 15.80
N SER A 26 -28.90 -16.08 16.57
CA SER A 26 -28.70 -17.53 16.68
C SER A 26 -29.55 -18.19 17.77
N ALA A 27 -30.35 -17.43 18.52
CA ALA A 27 -31.19 -17.98 19.60
C ALA A 27 -32.31 -18.91 19.05
N GLU A 28 -32.32 -20.15 19.48
CA GLU A 28 -33.30 -21.20 19.03
C GLU A 28 -34.77 -20.85 19.28
N SER A 29 -35.03 -19.97 20.27
CA SER A 29 -36.38 -19.49 20.63
C SER A 29 -36.38 -17.98 20.78
N PRO A 30 -36.50 -17.20 19.69
CA PRO A 30 -36.50 -15.75 19.80
C PRO A 30 -37.72 -15.24 20.58
N LYS A 31 -37.46 -14.45 21.62
CA LYS A 31 -38.52 -13.79 22.44
C LYS A 31 -39.25 -12.77 21.57
N SER A 32 -40.52 -12.48 21.90
CA SER A 32 -41.26 -11.37 21.28
C SER A 32 -40.43 -10.07 21.44
N GLY A 33 -40.14 -9.39 20.31
CA GLY A 33 -39.30 -8.17 20.27
C GLY A 33 -37.84 -8.36 19.93
N THR A 34 -37.31 -9.60 19.83
CA THR A 34 -35.89 -9.86 19.46
C THR A 34 -35.51 -9.22 18.11
N GLN A 35 -36.40 -9.22 17.14
CA GLN A 35 -36.14 -8.58 15.82
C GLN A 35 -35.99 -7.04 15.92
N ASP A 36 -36.80 -6.40 16.76
CA ASP A 36 -36.71 -4.95 17.02
C ASP A 36 -35.40 -4.60 17.75
N GLU A 37 -34.98 -5.46 18.68
CA GLU A 37 -33.72 -5.30 19.38
C GLU A 37 -32.52 -5.44 18.41
N ILE A 38 -32.52 -6.46 17.56
CA ILE A 38 -31.50 -6.65 16.52
C ILE A 38 -31.46 -5.42 15.60
N ARG A 39 -32.60 -4.88 15.18
CA ARG A 39 -32.68 -3.69 14.35
C ARG A 39 -32.05 -2.47 15.02
N LYS A 40 -32.36 -2.24 16.30
CA LYS A 40 -31.74 -1.16 17.11
C LYS A 40 -30.24 -1.32 17.24
N LEU A 41 -29.77 -2.55 17.51
CA LEU A 41 -28.34 -2.83 17.62
C LEU A 41 -27.61 -2.63 16.29
N ARG A 42 -28.19 -3.02 15.14
CA ARG A 42 -27.62 -2.75 13.82
C ARG A 42 -27.54 -1.25 13.50
N THR A 43 -28.55 -0.47 13.85
CA THR A 43 -28.50 0.99 13.70
C THR A 43 -27.38 1.59 14.57
N LYS A 44 -27.25 1.14 15.83
CA LYS A 44 -26.17 1.57 16.71
C LYS A 44 -24.79 1.16 16.17
N LEU A 45 -24.67 -0.06 15.67
CA LEU A 45 -23.42 -0.56 15.05
C LEU A 45 -23.00 0.35 13.90
N ALA A 46 -23.88 0.64 12.97
CA ALA A 46 -23.59 1.53 11.83
C ALA A 46 -23.15 2.94 12.26
N GLN A 47 -23.75 3.48 13.33
CA GLN A 47 -23.34 4.77 13.91
C GLN A 47 -21.93 4.70 14.52
N VAL A 48 -21.65 3.65 15.31
CA VAL A 48 -20.34 3.46 15.93
C VAL A 48 -19.25 3.24 14.88
N GLU A 49 -19.52 2.41 13.88
CA GLU A 49 -18.59 2.21 12.75
C GLU A 49 -18.29 3.52 12.03
N HIS A 50 -19.31 4.26 11.64
CA HIS A 50 -19.14 5.54 10.96
C HIS A 50 -18.32 6.52 11.81
N GLN A 51 -18.66 6.69 13.08
CA GLN A 51 -17.94 7.58 14.00
C GLN A 51 -16.47 7.16 14.15
N LEU A 52 -16.21 5.86 14.37
CA LEU A 52 -14.87 5.34 14.58
C LEU A 52 -13.97 5.55 13.36
N TYR A 53 -14.43 5.10 12.17
CA TYR A 53 -13.58 5.10 10.98
C TYR A 53 -13.43 6.49 10.33
N THR A 54 -14.30 7.44 10.62
CA THR A 54 -14.13 8.84 10.19
C THR A 54 -13.15 9.64 11.06
N THR A 55 -12.87 9.18 12.29
CA THR A 55 -12.02 9.90 13.26
C THR A 55 -10.75 9.15 13.64
N LEU A 56 -10.29 8.21 12.82
CA LEU A 56 -9.08 7.43 13.09
C LEU A 56 -7.85 8.32 13.29
N THR A 57 -7.11 8.05 14.37
CA THR A 57 -5.80 8.66 14.59
C THR A 57 -4.76 8.11 13.60
N PRO A 58 -3.63 8.81 13.37
CA PRO A 58 -2.54 8.30 12.53
C PRO A 58 -2.02 6.93 12.96
N TRP A 59 -1.97 6.66 14.27
CA TRP A 59 -1.59 5.34 14.79
C TRP A 59 -2.62 4.26 14.45
N GLN A 60 -3.91 4.53 14.63
CA GLN A 60 -4.98 3.59 14.24
C GLN A 60 -4.98 3.32 12.73
N ARG A 61 -4.72 4.34 11.89
CA ARG A 61 -4.53 4.14 10.44
C ARG A 61 -3.33 3.24 10.15
N THR A 62 -2.22 3.40 10.87
CA THR A 62 -1.06 2.52 10.75
C THR A 62 -1.40 1.06 11.10
N GLN A 63 -2.14 0.84 12.18
CA GLN A 63 -2.60 -0.49 12.56
C GLN A 63 -3.51 -1.08 11.47
N LEU A 64 -4.40 -0.28 10.91
CA LEU A 64 -5.31 -0.69 9.83
C LEU A 64 -4.56 -0.99 8.52
N ALA A 65 -3.52 -0.20 8.19
CA ALA A 65 -2.63 -0.46 7.05
C ALA A 65 -1.92 -1.82 7.16
N ARG A 66 -1.65 -2.27 8.38
CA ARG A 66 -0.99 -3.54 8.70
C ARG A 66 -1.94 -4.70 8.93
N HIS A 67 -3.25 -4.48 8.79
CA HIS A 67 -4.26 -5.49 9.10
C HIS A 67 -4.01 -6.79 8.30
N PRO A 68 -3.97 -7.99 8.97
CA PRO A 68 -3.55 -9.24 8.34
C PRO A 68 -4.46 -9.71 7.19
N GLN A 69 -5.74 -9.32 7.22
CA GLN A 69 -6.72 -9.66 6.18
C GLN A 69 -6.79 -8.62 5.04
N ARG A 70 -5.95 -7.60 5.06
CA ARG A 70 -5.90 -6.61 3.99
C ARG A 70 -5.49 -7.28 2.67
N PRO A 71 -6.12 -6.92 1.52
CA PRO A 71 -5.73 -7.46 0.23
C PRO A 71 -4.24 -7.24 -0.05
N THR A 72 -3.57 -8.27 -0.49
CA THR A 72 -2.15 -8.27 -0.86
C THR A 72 -1.96 -7.97 -2.35
N THR A 73 -0.72 -7.73 -2.78
CA THR A 73 -0.39 -7.51 -4.19
C THR A 73 -0.96 -8.59 -5.11
N LEU A 74 -0.84 -9.87 -4.74
CA LEU A 74 -1.40 -10.96 -5.55
C LEU A 74 -2.93 -10.94 -5.61
N ASP A 75 -3.60 -10.50 -4.55
CA ASP A 75 -5.07 -10.34 -4.58
C ASP A 75 -5.45 -9.25 -5.60
N TYR A 76 -4.76 -8.10 -5.58
CA TYR A 76 -4.99 -7.05 -6.57
C TYR A 76 -4.66 -7.52 -7.99
N ILE A 77 -3.53 -8.21 -8.22
CA ILE A 77 -3.19 -8.73 -9.55
C ILE A 77 -4.30 -9.64 -10.09
N ASN A 78 -4.79 -10.56 -9.27
CA ASN A 78 -5.83 -11.51 -9.66
C ASN A 78 -7.17 -10.86 -10.00
N GLU A 79 -7.55 -9.80 -9.27
CA GLU A 79 -8.81 -9.09 -9.49
C GLU A 79 -8.71 -8.02 -10.60
N LEU A 80 -7.57 -7.33 -10.70
CA LEU A 80 -7.38 -6.21 -11.64
C LEU A 80 -7.01 -6.68 -13.04
N SER A 81 -6.40 -7.86 -13.19
CA SER A 81 -5.78 -8.25 -14.44
C SER A 81 -6.14 -9.66 -14.89
N ARG A 82 -5.91 -9.90 -16.17
CA ARG A 82 -5.98 -11.22 -16.78
C ARG A 82 -4.61 -11.62 -17.32
N GLU A 83 -4.41 -12.92 -17.56
CA GLU A 83 -3.21 -13.43 -18.23
C GLU A 83 -1.91 -13.00 -17.54
N PHE A 84 -1.89 -13.01 -16.18
CA PHE A 84 -0.68 -12.65 -15.45
C PHE A 84 0.40 -13.70 -15.67
N LEU A 85 1.52 -13.27 -16.27
CA LEU A 85 2.73 -14.06 -16.46
C LEU A 85 3.80 -13.59 -15.49
N GLU A 86 3.93 -14.27 -14.35
CA GLU A 86 4.96 -13.95 -13.35
C GLU A 86 6.36 -14.24 -13.87
N LEU A 87 7.29 -13.32 -13.62
CA LEU A 87 8.69 -13.43 -14.02
C LEU A 87 9.59 -13.42 -12.79
N HIS A 88 10.44 -14.42 -12.67
CA HIS A 88 11.26 -14.70 -11.50
C HIS A 88 12.73 -14.38 -11.70
N GLY A 89 13.41 -14.08 -10.58
CA GLY A 89 14.86 -13.93 -10.49
C GLY A 89 15.42 -12.61 -11.02
N ASP A 90 16.57 -12.22 -10.46
CA ASP A 90 17.28 -10.99 -10.81
C ASP A 90 18.31 -11.17 -11.95
N ARG A 91 18.57 -12.40 -12.38
CA ARG A 91 19.62 -12.77 -13.34
C ARG A 91 21.05 -12.53 -12.84
N SER A 92 21.23 -12.44 -11.53
CA SER A 92 22.53 -12.24 -10.88
C SER A 92 22.75 -13.20 -9.73
N PHE A 93 21.92 -13.12 -8.69
CA PHE A 93 22.07 -13.91 -7.47
C PHE A 93 20.93 -14.93 -7.29
N GLY A 94 19.67 -14.50 -7.41
CA GLY A 94 18.55 -15.38 -7.12
C GLY A 94 17.18 -14.75 -7.35
N ASP A 95 16.18 -15.39 -6.76
CA ASP A 95 14.81 -14.87 -6.72
C ASP A 95 14.45 -14.46 -5.30
N ASP A 96 13.68 -13.38 -5.15
CA ASP A 96 13.10 -12.96 -3.89
C ASP A 96 11.57 -12.94 -3.97
N ARG A 97 10.94 -13.75 -3.14
CA ARG A 97 9.48 -13.90 -3.09
C ARG A 97 8.77 -12.72 -2.44
N ALA A 98 9.50 -11.80 -1.80
CA ALA A 98 8.94 -10.55 -1.27
C ALA A 98 8.57 -9.56 -2.37
N ILE A 99 9.11 -9.72 -3.58
CA ILE A 99 8.69 -9.01 -4.79
C ILE A 99 8.03 -10.01 -5.75
N VAL A 100 6.85 -9.67 -6.22
CA VAL A 100 6.19 -10.35 -7.34
C VAL A 100 6.06 -9.38 -8.49
N GLY A 101 6.16 -9.89 -9.73
CA GLY A 101 5.97 -9.03 -10.88
C GLY A 101 5.98 -9.80 -12.19
N GLY A 102 5.33 -9.22 -13.19
CA GLY A 102 5.18 -9.84 -14.48
C GLY A 102 4.31 -9.04 -15.43
N PHE A 103 4.17 -9.52 -16.65
CA PHE A 103 3.23 -8.97 -17.61
C PHE A 103 1.80 -9.43 -17.28
N ALA A 104 0.86 -8.52 -17.48
CA ALA A 104 -0.55 -8.77 -17.28
C ALA A 104 -1.39 -7.99 -18.32
N ARG A 105 -2.65 -8.36 -18.46
CA ARG A 105 -3.60 -7.60 -19.26
C ARG A 105 -4.55 -6.83 -18.34
N PHE A 106 -4.45 -5.52 -18.35
CA PHE A 106 -5.31 -4.60 -17.62
C PHE A 106 -6.10 -3.73 -18.60
N ASN A 107 -7.44 -3.80 -18.56
CA ASN A 107 -8.33 -3.11 -19.50
C ASN A 107 -7.86 -3.24 -20.97
N ASP A 108 -7.65 -4.47 -21.41
CA ASP A 108 -7.17 -4.85 -22.75
C ASP A 108 -5.78 -4.30 -23.15
N ARG A 109 -5.10 -3.64 -22.24
CA ARG A 109 -3.71 -3.16 -22.43
C ARG A 109 -2.74 -4.09 -21.71
N SER A 110 -1.66 -4.45 -22.38
CA SER A 110 -0.54 -5.14 -21.73
C SER A 110 0.21 -4.16 -20.85
N VAL A 111 0.40 -4.51 -19.58
CA VAL A 111 1.11 -3.72 -18.56
C VAL A 111 2.12 -4.59 -17.83
N MET A 112 3.10 -3.97 -17.20
CA MET A 112 3.96 -4.61 -16.21
C MET A 112 3.42 -4.28 -14.81
N ILE A 113 3.11 -5.29 -14.00
CA ILE A 113 2.74 -5.11 -12.60
C ILE A 113 3.86 -5.64 -11.73
N ILE A 114 4.30 -4.85 -10.75
CA ILE A 114 5.37 -5.20 -9.81
C ILE A 114 4.91 -4.79 -8.42
N GLY A 115 5.09 -5.62 -7.40
CA GLY A 115 4.71 -5.19 -6.06
C GLY A 115 5.32 -6.02 -4.93
N HIS A 116 5.23 -5.46 -3.74
CA HIS A 116 5.61 -6.15 -2.51
C HIS A 116 4.54 -7.17 -2.14
N GLN A 117 4.96 -8.34 -1.71
CA GLN A 117 4.05 -9.40 -1.30
C GLN A 117 4.38 -9.89 0.11
N LYS A 118 3.46 -9.64 1.04
CA LYS A 118 3.62 -10.02 2.46
C LYS A 118 3.24 -11.48 2.75
N GLY A 119 2.26 -12.02 2.09
CA GLY A 119 1.65 -13.32 2.41
C GLY A 119 0.57 -13.23 3.49
N LYS A 120 -0.32 -14.22 3.53
CA LYS A 120 -1.50 -14.27 4.43
C LYS A 120 -1.24 -15.14 5.66
N THR A 121 -0.67 -16.31 5.48
CA THR A 121 -0.31 -17.22 6.57
C THR A 121 1.07 -16.91 7.12
N LEU A 122 1.35 -17.33 8.37
CA LEU A 122 2.68 -17.17 8.97
C LEU A 122 3.77 -17.81 8.10
N LYS A 123 3.52 -19.02 7.56
CA LYS A 123 4.44 -19.72 6.66
C LYS A 123 4.76 -18.90 5.41
N GLU A 124 3.72 -18.34 4.77
CA GLU A 124 3.90 -17.48 3.60
C GLU A 124 4.66 -16.19 3.93
N ARG A 125 4.34 -15.57 5.08
CA ARG A 125 5.03 -14.36 5.55
C ARG A 125 6.52 -14.62 5.77
N MET A 126 6.88 -15.74 6.40
CA MET A 126 8.28 -16.14 6.56
C MET A 126 8.98 -16.35 5.22
N GLN A 127 8.33 -17.04 4.26
CA GLN A 127 8.88 -17.26 2.93
C GLN A 127 9.07 -15.99 2.10
N ARG A 128 8.37 -14.90 2.46
CA ARG A 128 8.38 -13.61 1.80
C ARG A 128 9.05 -12.52 2.66
N ASN A 129 9.85 -12.93 3.65
CA ASN A 129 10.53 -12.04 4.60
C ASN A 129 9.59 -10.95 5.16
N PHE A 130 8.33 -11.30 5.44
CA PHE A 130 7.30 -10.35 5.92
C PHE A 130 7.08 -9.15 4.99
N GLY A 131 7.33 -9.32 3.70
CA GLY A 131 7.26 -8.26 2.70
C GLY A 131 8.47 -7.34 2.66
N MET A 132 9.59 -7.74 3.27
CA MET A 132 10.87 -7.02 3.25
C MET A 132 11.79 -7.61 2.17
N PRO A 133 11.97 -6.96 1.01
CA PRO A 133 12.81 -7.50 -0.04
C PRO A 133 14.30 -7.44 0.28
N ASN A 134 15.00 -8.47 -0.16
CA ASN A 134 16.46 -8.49 -0.30
C ASN A 134 16.90 -7.74 -1.58
N PRO A 135 18.21 -7.48 -1.79
CA PRO A 135 18.72 -6.80 -2.98
C PRO A 135 18.27 -7.44 -4.30
N GLU A 136 18.22 -8.77 -4.36
CA GLU A 136 17.75 -9.52 -5.53
C GLU A 136 16.28 -9.27 -5.87
N GLY A 137 15.44 -8.93 -4.89
CA GLY A 137 14.06 -8.49 -5.13
C GLY A 137 14.01 -7.14 -5.86
N TYR A 138 14.80 -6.17 -5.43
CA TYR A 138 14.89 -4.86 -6.08
C TYR A 138 15.56 -4.96 -7.46
N ARG A 139 16.59 -5.80 -7.62
CA ARG A 139 17.19 -6.06 -8.93
C ARG A 139 16.22 -6.76 -9.89
N LYS A 140 15.39 -7.70 -9.38
CA LYS A 140 14.29 -8.28 -10.16
C LYS A 140 13.32 -7.19 -10.61
N ALA A 141 12.86 -6.33 -9.70
CA ALA A 141 11.97 -5.22 -10.05
C ALA A 141 12.58 -4.33 -11.15
N LEU A 142 13.85 -3.95 -11.02
CA LEU A 142 14.57 -3.17 -12.03
C LEU A 142 14.60 -3.87 -13.40
N ARG A 143 14.90 -5.16 -13.40
CA ARG A 143 14.90 -5.96 -14.63
C ARG A 143 13.54 -5.95 -15.31
N LEU A 144 12.46 -6.07 -14.54
CA LEU A 144 11.10 -6.05 -15.07
C LEU A 144 10.71 -4.66 -15.59
N MET A 145 11.12 -3.59 -14.90
CA MET A 145 10.89 -2.21 -15.36
C MET A 145 11.57 -1.93 -16.71
N ARG A 146 12.83 -2.36 -16.85
CA ARG A 146 13.56 -2.26 -18.13
C ARG A 146 12.92 -3.11 -19.24
N LEU A 147 12.40 -4.27 -18.89
CA LEU A 147 11.68 -5.11 -19.83
C LEU A 147 10.38 -4.43 -20.29
N ALA A 148 9.65 -3.81 -19.38
CA ALA A 148 8.47 -3.02 -19.71
C ALA A 148 8.80 -1.85 -20.63
N GLU A 149 9.85 -1.10 -20.35
CA GLU A 149 10.33 -0.02 -21.20
C GLU A 149 10.70 -0.51 -22.61
N LYS A 150 11.46 -1.61 -22.69
CA LYS A 150 11.85 -2.23 -23.98
C LYS A 150 10.64 -2.55 -24.87
N PHE A 151 9.53 -2.97 -24.29
CA PHE A 151 8.31 -3.30 -25.01
C PHE A 151 7.27 -2.16 -25.03
N GLY A 152 7.61 -0.98 -24.54
CA GLY A 152 6.70 0.18 -24.47
C GLY A 152 5.46 -0.09 -23.64
N ARG A 153 5.59 -0.82 -22.52
CA ARG A 153 4.47 -1.19 -21.65
C ARG A 153 4.46 -0.35 -20.39
N PRO A 154 3.31 0.24 -20.03
CA PRO A 154 3.17 0.96 -18.77
C PRO A 154 3.47 0.07 -17.56
N ILE A 155 3.94 0.68 -16.49
CA ILE A 155 4.29 0.02 -15.24
C ILE A 155 3.31 0.45 -14.15
N ILE A 156 2.80 -0.54 -13.40
CA ILE A 156 2.00 -0.35 -12.19
C ILE A 156 2.80 -0.96 -11.04
N THR A 157 3.10 -0.17 -10.01
CA THR A 157 3.75 -0.69 -8.81
C THR A 157 2.78 -0.69 -7.63
N LEU A 158 2.75 -1.80 -6.87
CA LEU A 158 1.93 -1.96 -5.67
C LEU A 158 2.85 -2.03 -4.45
N ILE A 159 2.73 -1.05 -3.55
CA ILE A 159 3.65 -0.86 -2.42
C ILE A 159 2.98 -1.34 -1.14
N ASP A 160 3.56 -2.38 -0.52
CA ASP A 160 3.16 -2.88 0.80
C ASP A 160 4.33 -3.56 1.51
N THR A 161 5.18 -2.77 2.13
CA THR A 161 6.39 -3.22 2.84
C THR A 161 6.65 -2.39 4.09
N PRO A 162 7.11 -3.00 5.20
CA PRO A 162 7.64 -2.24 6.34
C PRO A 162 9.01 -1.62 6.05
N GLY A 163 9.70 -2.06 4.99
CA GLY A 163 11.04 -1.59 4.59
C GLY A 163 11.82 -2.66 3.83
N ALA A 164 13.06 -2.35 3.47
CA ALA A 164 13.99 -3.31 2.92
C ALA A 164 14.49 -4.28 4.02
N TYR A 165 14.84 -5.51 3.66
CA TYR A 165 15.37 -6.48 4.62
C TYR A 165 16.71 -5.99 5.20
N PRO A 166 16.84 -5.87 6.55
CA PRO A 166 17.98 -5.21 7.19
C PRO A 166 19.11 -6.19 7.56
N GLY A 167 19.10 -7.42 7.07
CA GLY A 167 20.08 -8.44 7.44
C GLY A 167 21.45 -8.21 6.82
N ILE A 168 22.52 -8.68 7.48
CA ILE A 168 23.92 -8.60 7.04
C ILE A 168 24.10 -9.11 5.61
N GLY A 169 23.51 -10.26 5.27
CA GLY A 169 23.58 -10.80 3.92
C GLY A 169 22.91 -9.91 2.85
N ALA A 170 21.95 -9.07 3.21
CA ALA A 170 21.40 -8.07 2.28
C ALA A 170 22.39 -6.91 2.08
N GLU A 171 23.03 -6.45 3.14
CA GLU A 171 24.09 -5.43 3.05
C GLU A 171 25.25 -5.90 2.18
N GLU A 172 25.77 -7.11 2.41
CA GLU A 172 26.85 -7.74 1.63
C GLU A 172 26.52 -7.85 0.13
N ARG A 173 25.24 -8.05 -0.21
CA ARG A 173 24.77 -8.13 -1.60
C ARG A 173 24.29 -6.81 -2.18
N GLY A 174 24.56 -5.68 -1.49
CA GLY A 174 24.32 -4.33 -2.00
C GLY A 174 22.90 -3.84 -1.90
N GLN A 175 22.26 -3.94 -0.72
CA GLN A 175 20.88 -3.48 -0.50
C GLN A 175 20.68 -2.00 -0.88
N ALA A 176 21.56 -1.13 -0.40
CA ALA A 176 21.48 0.31 -0.68
C ALA A 176 21.68 0.62 -2.17
N GLU A 177 22.63 -0.07 -2.83
CA GLU A 177 22.87 0.08 -4.27
C GLU A 177 21.64 -0.36 -5.09
N ALA A 178 21.04 -1.51 -4.77
CA ALA A 178 19.88 -2.02 -5.49
C ALA A 178 18.68 -1.05 -5.40
N ILE A 179 18.44 -0.46 -4.23
CA ILE A 179 17.41 0.56 -4.02
C ILE A 179 17.75 1.84 -4.83
N ALA A 180 18.95 2.39 -4.64
CA ALA A 180 19.37 3.62 -5.32
C ALA A 180 19.32 3.48 -6.84
N ARG A 181 19.70 2.33 -7.38
CA ARG A 181 19.64 2.01 -8.80
C ARG A 181 18.20 2.04 -9.33
N ASN A 182 17.24 1.53 -8.56
CA ASN A 182 15.83 1.59 -8.92
C ASN A 182 15.35 3.04 -9.02
N LEU A 183 15.65 3.89 -8.02
CA LEU A 183 15.27 5.30 -8.05
C LEU A 183 15.83 6.01 -9.29
N PHE A 184 17.12 5.81 -9.54
CA PHE A 184 17.81 6.40 -10.67
C PHE A 184 17.21 5.99 -12.02
N VAL A 185 16.87 4.70 -12.18
CA VAL A 185 16.30 4.21 -13.44
C VAL A 185 14.84 4.63 -13.57
N MET A 186 14.03 4.50 -12.52
CA MET A 186 12.62 4.89 -12.54
C MET A 186 12.43 6.37 -12.93
N SER A 187 13.32 7.26 -12.47
CA SER A 187 13.24 8.68 -12.83
C SER A 187 13.36 8.95 -14.33
N ARG A 188 13.92 8.00 -15.10
CA ARG A 188 14.27 8.15 -16.54
C ARG A 188 13.51 7.22 -17.49
N LEU A 189 12.73 6.28 -16.96
CA LEU A 189 11.98 5.34 -17.81
C LEU A 189 11.03 6.09 -18.76
N SER A 190 11.04 5.67 -20.01
CA SER A 190 10.30 6.28 -21.12
C SER A 190 8.84 5.82 -21.23
N VAL A 191 8.36 5.05 -20.26
CA VAL A 191 6.98 4.55 -20.17
C VAL A 191 6.27 5.10 -18.94
N PRO A 192 4.92 5.19 -18.93
CA PRO A 192 4.15 5.59 -17.77
C PRO A 192 4.38 4.67 -16.56
N ILE A 193 4.50 5.28 -15.38
CA ILE A 193 4.63 4.59 -14.11
C ILE A 193 3.58 5.11 -13.14
N ILE A 194 2.77 4.21 -12.59
CA ILE A 194 1.81 4.52 -11.53
C ILE A 194 2.13 3.67 -10.31
N SER A 195 2.37 4.32 -9.18
CA SER A 195 2.60 3.65 -7.90
C SER A 195 1.36 3.75 -7.03
N VAL A 196 0.95 2.64 -6.39
CA VAL A 196 -0.16 2.61 -5.44
C VAL A 196 0.34 2.07 -4.10
N VAL A 197 0.25 2.86 -3.04
CA VAL A 197 0.48 2.38 -1.67
C VAL A 197 -0.78 1.71 -1.19
N ILE A 198 -0.77 0.37 -1.11
CA ILE A 198 -1.94 -0.45 -0.78
C ILE A 198 -2.03 -0.83 0.70
N GLY A 199 -0.97 -0.62 1.46
CA GLY A 199 -0.88 -0.92 2.88
C GLY A 199 0.20 -0.06 3.53
N GLU A 200 1.34 -0.64 3.82
CA GLU A 200 2.46 0.03 4.47
C GLU A 200 3.55 0.37 3.45
N GLY A 201 3.90 1.65 3.35
CA GLY A 201 5.01 2.13 2.51
C GLY A 201 6.19 2.55 3.36
N GLY A 202 7.06 1.59 3.72
CA GLY A 202 8.18 1.80 4.65
C GLY A 202 9.50 2.11 3.96
N SER A 203 10.09 3.27 4.32
CA SER A 203 11.49 3.61 4.07
C SER A 203 11.96 3.46 2.61
N GLY A 204 13.25 3.21 2.41
CA GLY A 204 13.86 2.96 1.10
C GLY A 204 13.27 1.76 0.36
N GLY A 205 12.73 0.79 1.10
CA GLY A 205 12.06 -0.37 0.51
C GLY A 205 10.84 0.00 -0.33
N ALA A 206 10.00 0.89 0.18
CA ALA A 206 8.87 1.44 -0.54
C ALA A 206 9.31 2.39 -1.65
N LEU A 207 10.30 3.25 -1.37
CA LEU A 207 10.80 4.24 -2.32
C LEU A 207 11.38 3.60 -3.57
N ALA A 208 11.99 2.40 -3.46
CA ALA A 208 12.54 1.65 -4.58
C ALA A 208 11.50 1.25 -5.66
N LEU A 209 10.20 1.36 -5.34
CA LEU A 209 9.09 1.18 -6.28
C LEU A 209 8.20 2.45 -6.40
N GLY A 210 8.60 3.57 -5.79
CA GLY A 210 7.76 4.76 -5.59
C GLY A 210 8.06 5.95 -6.49
N VAL A 211 9.12 5.92 -7.31
CA VAL A 211 9.45 7.04 -8.22
C VAL A 211 8.62 6.90 -9.49
N SER A 212 7.50 7.62 -9.56
CA SER A 212 6.48 7.41 -10.58
C SER A 212 5.81 8.71 -11.03
N ASP A 213 5.11 8.67 -12.17
CA ASP A 213 4.35 9.80 -12.70
C ASP A 213 3.14 10.13 -11.84
N ARG A 214 2.53 9.07 -11.26
CA ARG A 214 1.43 9.21 -10.29
C ARG A 214 1.69 8.34 -9.08
N ILE A 215 1.57 8.92 -7.89
CA ILE A 215 1.59 8.23 -6.61
C ILE A 215 0.19 8.27 -6.04
N LEU A 216 -0.44 7.11 -5.94
CA LEU A 216 -1.76 6.91 -5.38
C LEU A 216 -1.63 6.24 -4.02
N MET A 217 -2.55 6.52 -3.10
CA MET A 217 -2.59 5.84 -1.81
C MET A 217 -4.01 5.41 -1.48
N LEU A 218 -4.16 4.24 -0.88
CA LEU A 218 -5.42 3.87 -0.24
C LEU A 218 -5.63 4.72 1.01
N GLU A 219 -6.87 5.04 1.34
CA GLU A 219 -7.26 5.98 2.41
C GLU A 219 -6.62 5.67 3.77
N HIS A 220 -6.50 4.38 4.10
CA HIS A 220 -5.94 3.92 5.37
C HIS A 220 -4.55 3.29 5.21
N SER A 221 -3.87 3.53 4.09
CA SER A 221 -2.46 3.20 3.95
C SER A 221 -1.57 4.27 4.58
N VAL A 222 -0.30 3.93 4.80
CA VAL A 222 0.70 4.85 5.36
C VAL A 222 1.97 4.82 4.51
N TYR A 223 2.66 5.97 4.43
CA TYR A 223 3.91 6.07 3.69
C TYR A 223 4.89 6.96 4.46
N SER A 224 6.02 6.38 4.91
CA SER A 224 6.95 7.06 5.81
C SER A 224 8.38 6.56 5.64
N VAL A 225 9.33 7.42 5.98
CA VAL A 225 10.77 7.08 6.01
C VAL A 225 11.12 6.08 7.12
N ILE A 226 10.35 6.06 8.20
CA ILE A 226 10.56 5.20 9.38
C ILE A 226 9.21 4.77 9.97
N SER A 227 9.17 3.64 10.64
CA SER A 227 7.99 3.23 11.40
C SER A 227 7.76 4.12 12.63
N PRO A 228 6.50 4.31 13.10
CA PRO A 228 6.24 5.03 14.33
C PRO A 228 6.99 4.48 15.54
N GLU A 229 7.15 3.16 15.61
CA GLU A 229 7.92 2.50 16.68
C GLU A 229 9.40 2.85 16.62
N GLY A 230 10.00 2.81 15.42
CA GLY A 230 11.39 3.22 15.23
C GLY A 230 11.59 4.71 15.55
N CYS A 231 10.68 5.57 15.13
CA CYS A 231 10.70 6.99 15.44
C CYS A 231 10.58 7.24 16.96
N ALA A 232 9.67 6.55 17.63
CA ALA A 232 9.51 6.65 19.09
C ALA A 232 10.75 6.19 19.84
N ALA A 233 11.37 5.09 19.41
CA ALA A 233 12.61 4.61 20.02
C ALA A 233 13.78 5.58 19.87
N ILE A 234 13.93 6.21 18.69
CA ILE A 234 15.04 7.14 18.44
C ILE A 234 14.84 8.49 19.12
N LEU A 235 13.61 9.06 19.07
CA LEU A 235 13.38 10.43 19.54
C LEU A 235 12.97 10.50 21.01
N TYR A 236 12.31 9.48 21.54
CA TYR A 236 11.71 9.53 22.88
C TYR A 236 12.25 8.47 23.82
N ASP A 237 12.89 7.41 23.30
CA ASP A 237 13.30 6.21 24.07
C ASP A 237 12.14 5.64 24.92
N ASP A 238 10.92 5.76 24.44
CA ASP A 238 9.69 5.40 25.15
C ASP A 238 8.64 4.79 24.19
N PRO A 239 8.35 3.48 24.30
CA PRO A 239 7.35 2.80 23.47
C PRO A 239 5.92 3.38 23.63
N SER A 240 5.59 4.01 24.76
CA SER A 240 4.28 4.64 24.96
C SER A 240 4.05 5.84 24.03
N LYS A 241 5.12 6.39 23.44
CA LYS A 241 5.12 7.54 22.53
C LYS A 241 4.90 7.19 21.05
N VAL A 242 4.66 5.92 20.73
CA VAL A 242 4.37 5.48 19.35
C VAL A 242 3.20 6.24 18.72
N PRO A 243 2.05 6.48 19.40
CA PRO A 243 0.98 7.29 18.83
C PRO A 243 1.38 8.75 18.55
N ASP A 244 2.20 9.36 19.42
CA ASP A 244 2.71 10.73 19.25
C ASP A 244 3.67 10.79 18.05
N ALA A 245 4.54 9.79 17.91
CA ALA A 245 5.43 9.65 16.77
C ALA A 245 4.64 9.50 15.45
N ALA A 246 3.60 8.66 15.43
CA ALA A 246 2.75 8.50 14.26
C ALA A 246 2.07 9.81 13.83
N ALA A 247 1.62 10.62 14.79
CA ALA A 247 1.03 11.93 14.53
C ALA A 247 2.05 12.95 13.98
N SER A 248 3.28 12.90 14.49
CA SER A 248 4.36 13.82 14.10
C SER A 248 4.92 13.51 12.71
N LEU A 249 4.96 12.23 12.31
CA LEU A 249 5.53 11.78 11.03
C LEU A 249 4.74 12.24 9.79
N LYS A 250 3.49 12.68 9.94
CA LYS A 250 2.64 13.12 8.81
C LYS A 250 2.58 12.10 7.67
N MET A 251 2.33 10.84 8.03
CA MET A 251 2.48 9.67 7.16
C MET A 251 1.17 9.13 6.58
N THR A 252 0.03 9.76 6.90
CA THR A 252 -1.27 9.35 6.38
C THR A 252 -1.50 9.84 4.95
N ALA A 253 -2.40 9.19 4.22
CA ALA A 253 -2.74 9.58 2.85
C ALA A 253 -3.18 11.05 2.76
N GLN A 254 -3.96 11.53 3.75
CA GLN A 254 -4.43 12.91 3.82
C GLN A 254 -3.29 13.90 4.08
N ASP A 255 -2.36 13.57 4.98
CA ASP A 255 -1.17 14.40 5.22
C ASP A 255 -0.34 14.53 3.94
N LEU A 256 -0.11 13.42 3.24
CA LEU A 256 0.78 13.35 2.08
C LEU A 256 0.20 14.00 0.82
N VAL A 257 -1.13 14.00 0.65
CA VAL A 257 -1.79 14.83 -0.37
C VAL A 257 -1.62 16.31 -0.04
N GLY A 258 -1.82 16.69 1.23
CA GLY A 258 -1.61 18.08 1.68
C GLY A 258 -0.18 18.57 1.49
N LEU A 259 0.82 17.68 1.54
CA LEU A 259 2.23 17.96 1.29
C LEU A 259 2.63 17.86 -0.21
N GLY A 260 1.70 17.51 -1.10
CA GLY A 260 1.96 17.37 -2.55
C GLY A 260 2.84 16.18 -2.92
N ILE A 261 2.96 15.18 -2.03
CA ILE A 261 3.72 13.95 -2.27
C ILE A 261 2.85 12.91 -3.00
N VAL A 262 1.60 12.79 -2.59
CA VAL A 262 0.60 11.88 -3.17
C VAL A 262 -0.33 12.67 -4.09
N ASP A 263 -0.60 12.13 -5.27
CA ASP A 263 -1.45 12.79 -6.27
C ASP A 263 -2.95 12.56 -6.01
N GLU A 264 -3.33 11.36 -5.53
CA GLU A 264 -4.74 11.01 -5.30
C GLU A 264 -4.89 9.97 -4.19
N VAL A 265 -5.90 10.14 -3.34
CA VAL A 265 -6.32 9.15 -2.35
C VAL A 265 -7.46 8.33 -2.89
N ILE A 266 -7.33 7.01 -2.85
CA ILE A 266 -8.39 6.08 -3.22
C ILE A 266 -9.19 5.74 -1.95
N PRO A 267 -10.46 6.15 -1.85
CA PRO A 267 -11.25 5.90 -0.65
C PRO A 267 -11.47 4.42 -0.42
N GLU A 268 -11.39 3.98 0.84
CA GLU A 268 -11.63 2.60 1.23
C GLU A 268 -13.11 2.36 1.61
N PRO A 269 -13.60 1.12 1.54
CA PRO A 269 -14.85 0.74 2.18
C PRO A 269 -14.83 1.08 3.67
N LEU A 270 -15.98 1.37 4.26
CA LEU A 270 -16.09 1.62 5.70
C LEU A 270 -15.49 0.44 6.49
N GLY A 271 -14.55 0.73 7.37
CA GLY A 271 -13.79 -0.28 8.10
C GLY A 271 -12.51 -0.75 7.43
N GLY A 272 -12.19 -0.27 6.23
CA GLY A 272 -10.94 -0.56 5.53
C GLY A 272 -11.06 -1.56 4.39
N ALA A 273 -9.99 -1.69 3.60
CA ALA A 273 -9.92 -2.52 2.40
C ALA A 273 -10.26 -4.01 2.63
N HIS A 274 -9.99 -4.53 3.81
CA HIS A 274 -10.26 -5.93 4.19
C HIS A 274 -11.75 -6.22 4.44
N ARG A 275 -12.57 -5.19 4.69
CA ARG A 275 -14.02 -5.35 4.93
C ARG A 275 -14.79 -5.67 3.66
N ASP A 276 -14.36 -5.09 2.54
CA ASP A 276 -14.89 -5.40 1.20
C ASP A 276 -13.76 -5.36 0.17
N PRO A 277 -12.99 -6.45 0.05
CA PRO A 277 -11.86 -6.54 -0.87
C PRO A 277 -12.25 -6.32 -2.32
N ARG A 278 -13.46 -6.77 -2.72
CA ARG A 278 -13.93 -6.63 -4.11
C ARG A 278 -14.24 -5.18 -4.45
N ALA A 279 -15.01 -4.50 -3.61
CA ALA A 279 -15.27 -3.07 -3.79
C ALA A 279 -13.98 -2.24 -3.77
N MET A 280 -12.98 -2.64 -2.97
CA MET A 280 -11.68 -2.00 -2.96
C MET A 280 -10.94 -2.19 -4.29
N CYS A 281 -10.89 -3.42 -4.80
CA CYS A 281 -10.27 -3.70 -6.11
C CYS A 281 -10.95 -2.93 -7.24
N ASP A 282 -12.29 -2.84 -7.25
CA ASP A 282 -13.04 -2.06 -8.26
C ASP A 282 -12.67 -0.56 -8.22
N ARG A 283 -12.50 0.02 -7.03
CA ARG A 283 -12.05 1.41 -6.86
C ARG A 283 -10.65 1.62 -7.38
N VAL A 284 -9.72 0.72 -7.03
CA VAL A 284 -8.33 0.75 -7.53
C VAL A 284 -8.31 0.61 -9.05
N ALA A 285 -9.07 -0.34 -9.62
CA ALA A 285 -9.18 -0.53 -11.06
C ALA A 285 -9.63 0.74 -11.78
N LYS A 286 -10.69 1.37 -11.28
CA LYS A 286 -11.22 2.61 -11.86
C LYS A 286 -10.22 3.75 -11.82
N THR A 287 -9.57 3.97 -10.67
CA THR A 287 -8.58 5.04 -10.52
C THR A 287 -7.36 4.79 -11.40
N LEU A 288 -6.83 3.56 -11.40
CA LEU A 288 -5.71 3.18 -12.29
C LEU A 288 -6.05 3.39 -13.77
N ALA A 289 -7.24 3.01 -14.21
CA ALA A 289 -7.66 3.18 -15.60
C ALA A 289 -7.68 4.66 -16.01
N ASN A 290 -8.23 5.54 -15.15
CA ASN A 290 -8.28 6.98 -15.40
C ASN A 290 -6.88 7.59 -15.48
N GLN A 291 -6.00 7.26 -14.52
CA GLN A 291 -4.63 7.78 -14.48
C GLN A 291 -3.79 7.25 -15.65
N LEU A 292 -3.95 5.97 -15.98
CA LEU A 292 -3.22 5.36 -17.09
C LEU A 292 -3.64 5.96 -18.42
N TYR A 293 -4.94 6.19 -18.63
CA TYR A 293 -5.44 6.84 -19.85
C TYR A 293 -4.80 8.21 -20.05
N ALA A 294 -4.75 9.03 -19.01
CA ALA A 294 -4.14 10.36 -19.09
C ALA A 294 -2.63 10.34 -19.39
N LEU A 295 -1.91 9.34 -18.84
CA LEU A 295 -0.46 9.27 -19.00
C LEU A 295 -0.01 8.70 -20.34
N VAL A 296 -0.76 7.75 -20.93
CA VAL A 296 -0.36 7.10 -22.20
C VAL A 296 -0.51 8.02 -23.40
N GLU A 297 -1.28 9.10 -23.28
CA GLU A 297 -1.44 10.12 -24.32
C GLU A 297 -0.29 11.16 -24.32
N LEU A 298 0.55 11.18 -23.27
CA LEU A 298 1.64 12.14 -23.17
C LEU A 298 2.85 11.72 -24.05
N PRO A 299 3.46 12.64 -24.78
CA PRO A 299 4.77 12.42 -25.39
C PRO A 299 5.82 12.04 -24.33
N THR A 300 6.74 11.16 -24.67
CA THR A 300 7.75 10.62 -23.76
C THR A 300 8.59 11.68 -23.05
N ASP A 301 9.00 12.70 -23.78
CA ASP A 301 9.78 13.84 -23.26
C ASP A 301 8.99 14.62 -22.20
N GLN A 302 7.71 14.86 -22.44
CA GLN A 302 6.82 15.52 -21.48
C GLN A 302 6.57 14.64 -20.25
N LEU A 303 6.39 13.34 -20.44
CA LEU A 303 6.22 12.38 -19.35
C LEU A 303 7.42 12.42 -18.39
N ILE A 304 8.64 12.31 -18.92
CA ILE A 304 9.87 12.35 -18.12
C ILE A 304 10.05 13.72 -17.46
N ALA A 305 9.83 14.81 -18.18
CA ALA A 305 9.95 16.17 -17.65
C ALA A 305 8.97 16.44 -16.51
N GLN A 306 7.71 16.01 -16.64
CA GLN A 306 6.71 16.15 -15.58
C GLN A 306 7.08 15.34 -14.33
N ARG A 307 7.59 14.10 -14.50
CA ARG A 307 8.10 13.27 -13.42
C ARG A 307 9.25 13.95 -12.69
N ASP A 308 10.25 14.43 -13.38
CA ASP A 308 11.38 15.16 -12.79
C ASP A 308 10.92 16.39 -12.01
N GLN A 309 10.09 17.24 -12.63
CA GLN A 309 9.55 18.43 -11.97
C GLN A 309 8.74 18.11 -10.72
N LYS A 310 7.95 17.03 -10.73
CA LYS A 310 7.18 16.58 -9.57
C LYS A 310 8.10 16.33 -8.37
N PHE A 311 9.14 15.52 -8.56
CA PHE A 311 10.06 15.19 -7.46
C PHE A 311 10.90 16.37 -7.01
N ARG A 312 11.27 17.29 -7.89
CA ARG A 312 12.00 18.52 -7.52
C ARG A 312 11.15 19.50 -6.69
N LYS A 313 9.82 19.45 -6.81
CA LYS A 313 8.92 20.31 -6.01
C LYS A 313 8.65 19.78 -4.61
N ILE A 314 8.97 18.53 -4.33
CA ILE A 314 8.78 17.95 -3.00
C ILE A 314 9.80 18.55 -2.04
N GLY A 315 9.34 18.96 -0.84
CA GLY A 315 10.21 19.44 0.23
C GLY A 315 10.43 20.97 0.25
N VAL A 316 9.60 21.73 -0.43
CA VAL A 316 9.62 23.21 -0.30
C VAL A 316 9.04 23.60 1.06
N VAL A 317 9.89 24.10 1.95
CA VAL A 317 9.53 24.52 3.30
C VAL A 317 9.61 26.07 3.39
N GLY A 318 8.53 26.70 3.84
CA GLY A 318 8.54 28.10 4.26
C GLY A 318 8.89 29.15 3.19
N GLY A 319 8.58 28.91 1.92
CA GLY A 319 8.79 29.88 0.83
C GLY A 319 10.23 30.02 0.36
N LEU A 320 11.12 29.15 0.80
CA LEU A 320 12.46 29.03 0.23
C LEU A 320 12.36 28.32 -1.12
N VAL A 321 12.49 29.10 -2.20
CA VAL A 321 12.65 28.53 -3.55
C VAL A 321 13.97 27.75 -3.57
N PRO A 322 14.02 26.50 -4.09
CA PRO A 322 15.29 25.81 -4.27
C PRO A 322 16.22 26.66 -5.11
N VAL A 323 17.45 26.90 -4.63
CA VAL A 323 18.48 27.58 -5.42
C VAL A 323 18.79 26.70 -6.62
N GLY A 324 18.41 27.15 -7.81
CA GLY A 324 18.71 26.46 -9.07
C GLY A 324 17.49 26.01 -9.89
N ALA A 325 16.42 26.81 -9.94
CA ALA A 325 15.38 26.66 -10.96
C ALA A 325 15.74 27.42 -12.23
#